data_6f0800d283ec0cb2cc8d118772c8cc10
#
_entry.id   6f0800d283ec0cb2cc8d118772c8cc10
#
_cell.length_a   1.000
_cell.length_b   1.000
_cell.length_c   1.000
_cell.angle_alpha   90.00
_cell.angle_beta   90.00
_cell.angle_gamma   90.00
#
_symmetry.space_group_name_H-M   'P 1'
#
loop_
_entity.id
_entity.type
_entity.pdbx_description
1 polymer ?
#
loop_
_entity_poly.entity_id
_entity_poly.type
_entity_poly.pdbx_seq_one_letter_code
_entity_poly.pdbx_strand_id
1 'polypeptide(L)'
;MSALCFELKGRPEQRLDLSSLVPARLDGLNRKQIEALSIATTREVLSVGDAFKVKGKDVQHLHFIDTDDRCDKIGAKLTGGEIVVEGDAGSLLGAQMKRGKIAVQGSAGVSVGATMTGGEISVGRDVGDRVGGVAFGETFGMKGGFISIGGDAGAHVGERLRRGLVVVGGKA
;
A
#
# COMPACT_ATOMS: atom_id res chain seq x y z
N MET A 1 -19.57 11.87 2.13
CA MET A 1 -18.29 12.59 1.99
C MET A 1 -17.49 12.02 0.83
N SER A 2 -16.78 12.88 0.11
CA SER A 2 -15.89 12.44 -0.95
C SER A 2 -14.61 11.81 -0.37
N ALA A 3 -14.17 10.73 -0.98
CA ALA A 3 -12.90 10.09 -0.62
C ALA A 3 -11.74 11.11 -0.64
N LEU A 4 -10.78 10.92 0.24
CA LEU A 4 -9.56 11.73 0.26
C LEU A 4 -8.63 11.22 -0.84
N CYS A 5 -8.40 12.04 -1.86
CA CYS A 5 -7.65 11.68 -3.04
C CYS A 5 -6.25 12.29 -3.02
N PHE A 6 -5.27 11.46 -3.36
CA PHE A 6 -3.87 11.83 -3.56
C PHE A 6 -3.51 11.55 -5.02
N GLU A 7 -3.50 12.58 -5.84
CA GLU A 7 -3.12 12.48 -7.24
C GLU A 7 -1.64 12.81 -7.40
N LEU A 8 -0.86 11.85 -7.89
CA LEU A 8 0.58 12.02 -8.08
C LEU A 8 0.84 13.07 -9.18
N LYS A 9 1.67 14.07 -8.88
CA LYS A 9 1.94 15.20 -9.78
C LYS A 9 2.86 14.87 -10.96
N GLY A 10 3.41 13.68 -10.99
CA GLY A 10 4.31 13.22 -12.04
C GLY A 10 5.14 12.05 -11.53
N ARG A 11 5.87 11.38 -12.42
CA ARG A 11 6.70 10.24 -12.01
C ARG A 11 7.78 10.71 -11.04
N PRO A 12 7.84 10.18 -9.83
CA PRO A 12 8.86 10.58 -8.87
C PRO A 12 10.24 10.10 -9.32
N GLU A 13 11.26 10.91 -9.09
CA GLU A 13 12.66 10.54 -9.37
C GLU A 13 13.19 9.52 -8.37
N GLN A 14 12.58 9.47 -7.20
CA GLN A 14 12.97 8.60 -6.09
C GLN A 14 11.78 7.79 -5.61
N ARG A 15 12.07 6.71 -4.88
CA ARG A 15 11.02 5.94 -4.22
C ARG A 15 10.42 6.75 -3.07
N LEU A 16 9.10 6.72 -2.97
CA LEU A 16 8.35 7.44 -1.94
C LEU A 16 7.87 6.46 -0.88
N ASP A 17 8.12 6.78 0.39
CA ASP A 17 7.56 6.05 1.52
C ASP A 17 6.21 6.65 1.90
N LEU A 18 5.13 5.98 1.53
CA LEU A 18 3.75 6.43 1.75
C LEU A 18 3.11 5.82 3.00
N SER A 19 3.89 5.23 3.89
CA SER A 19 3.38 4.56 5.09
C SER A 19 2.64 5.49 6.06
N SER A 20 2.89 6.78 6.00
CA SER A 20 2.19 7.77 6.84
C SER A 20 0.78 8.11 6.33
N LEU A 21 0.45 7.79 5.07
CA LEU A 21 -0.83 8.13 4.47
C LEU A 21 -1.85 7.01 4.72
N VAL A 22 -2.25 6.87 5.96
CA VAL A 22 -3.25 5.91 6.42
C VAL A 22 -4.30 6.61 7.29
N PRO A 23 -5.55 6.12 7.32
CA PRO A 23 -6.63 6.78 8.05
C PRO A 23 -6.28 7.15 9.50
N ALA A 24 -5.64 6.26 10.23
CA ALA A 24 -5.29 6.50 11.63
C ALA A 24 -4.36 7.70 11.86
N ARG A 25 -3.52 8.02 10.88
CA ARG A 25 -2.61 9.16 10.95
C ARG A 25 -3.19 10.46 10.39
N LEU A 26 -4.18 10.33 9.50
CA LEU A 26 -4.81 11.47 8.84
C LEU A 26 -6.04 11.99 9.61
N ASP A 27 -6.57 11.18 10.51
CA ASP A 27 -7.77 11.53 11.27
C ASP A 27 -7.55 12.81 12.09
N GLY A 28 -8.51 13.73 11.99
CA GLY A 28 -8.45 15.02 12.67
C GLY A 28 -7.58 16.09 11.98
N LEU A 29 -6.89 15.74 10.89
CA LEU A 29 -6.07 16.71 10.15
C LEU A 29 -6.88 17.41 9.06
N ASN A 30 -6.64 18.70 8.90
CA ASN A 30 -7.18 19.44 7.76
C ASN A 30 -6.27 19.27 6.52
N ARG A 31 -6.74 19.76 5.36
CA ARG A 31 -5.98 19.62 4.10
C ARG A 31 -4.57 20.20 4.20
N LYS A 32 -4.40 21.38 4.76
CA LYS A 32 -3.09 22.01 4.89
C LYS A 32 -2.13 21.20 5.75
N GLN A 33 -2.64 20.63 6.83
CA GLN A 33 -1.85 19.74 7.70
C GLN A 33 -1.45 18.45 6.98
N ILE A 34 -2.35 17.87 6.19
CA ILE A 34 -2.06 16.68 5.38
C ILE A 34 -0.99 17.00 4.32
N GLU A 35 -1.13 18.12 3.61
CA GLU A 35 -0.16 18.56 2.60
C GLU A 35 1.22 18.84 3.18
N ALA A 36 1.29 19.21 4.47
CA ALA A 36 2.53 19.48 5.17
C ALA A 36 3.22 18.23 5.74
N LEU A 37 2.56 17.07 5.71
CA LEU A 37 3.18 15.82 6.18
C LEU A 37 4.40 15.47 5.35
N SER A 38 5.40 14.89 6.01
CA SER A 38 6.65 14.49 5.38
C SER A 38 6.54 13.12 4.73
N ILE A 39 7.12 13.01 3.54
CA ILE A 39 7.32 11.75 2.82
C ILE A 39 8.82 11.50 2.73
N ALA A 40 9.29 10.40 3.29
CA ALA A 40 10.68 10.00 3.14
C ALA A 40 10.94 9.47 1.73
N THR A 41 12.09 9.80 1.19
CA THR A 41 12.58 9.27 -0.09
C THR A 41 13.98 8.69 0.11
N THR A 42 14.60 8.23 -0.97
CA THR A 42 15.96 7.69 -0.91
C THR A 42 17.03 8.75 -0.59
N ARG A 43 16.78 10.02 -0.84
CA ARG A 43 17.78 11.08 -0.69
C ARG A 43 17.33 12.25 0.18
N GLU A 44 16.07 12.57 0.12
CA GLU A 44 15.54 13.79 0.74
C GLU A 44 14.17 13.53 1.37
N VAL A 45 13.63 14.53 2.03
CA VAL A 45 12.26 14.50 2.56
C VAL A 45 11.44 15.49 1.76
N LEU A 46 10.32 15.01 1.22
CA LEU A 46 9.33 15.82 0.52
C LEU A 46 8.11 16.03 1.41
N SER A 47 7.33 17.07 1.14
CA SER A 47 5.98 17.15 1.70
C SER A 47 4.98 16.40 0.82
N VAL A 48 3.87 15.99 1.41
CA VAL A 48 2.76 15.40 0.65
C VAL A 48 2.32 16.34 -0.48
N GLY A 49 2.20 17.65 -0.19
CA GLY A 49 1.81 18.64 -1.17
C GLY A 49 2.80 18.82 -2.33
N ASP A 50 4.09 18.52 -2.13
CA ASP A 50 5.09 18.52 -3.20
C ASP A 50 4.86 17.38 -4.19
N ALA A 51 4.48 16.21 -3.72
CA ALA A 51 4.32 15.01 -4.51
C ALA A 51 2.90 14.80 -5.05
N PHE A 52 1.90 15.26 -4.32
CA PHE A 52 0.49 14.98 -4.61
C PHE A 52 -0.38 16.23 -4.61
N LYS A 53 -1.40 16.21 -5.48
CA LYS A 53 -2.59 17.03 -5.32
C LYS A 53 -3.53 16.35 -4.35
N VAL A 54 -3.95 17.04 -3.31
CA VAL A 54 -4.84 16.49 -2.27
C VAL A 54 -6.23 17.07 -2.43
N LYS A 55 -7.24 16.20 -2.54
CA LYS A 55 -8.65 16.58 -2.66
C LYS A 55 -9.52 15.68 -1.79
N GLY A 56 -10.71 16.15 -1.45
CA GLY A 56 -11.64 15.35 -0.66
C GLY A 56 -11.46 15.50 0.84
N LYS A 57 -12.25 14.76 1.60
CA LYS A 57 -12.32 14.92 3.07
C LYS A 57 -12.40 13.61 3.84
N ASP A 58 -12.90 12.54 3.23
CA ASP A 58 -13.14 11.27 3.93
C ASP A 58 -11.85 10.48 4.11
N VAL A 59 -11.26 10.58 5.29
CA VAL A 59 -10.00 9.92 5.64
C VAL A 59 -10.14 8.39 5.78
N GLN A 60 -11.35 7.86 5.86
CA GLN A 60 -11.59 6.42 5.91
C GLN A 60 -11.57 5.78 4.51
N HIS A 61 -11.64 6.58 3.46
CA HIS A 61 -11.60 6.16 2.07
C HIS A 61 -10.52 6.96 1.35
N LEU A 62 -9.36 6.35 1.15
CA LEU A 62 -8.22 6.98 0.48
C LEU A 62 -8.13 6.50 -0.96
N HIS A 63 -7.97 7.42 -1.90
CA HIS A 63 -7.72 7.13 -3.31
C HIS A 63 -6.36 7.69 -3.71
N PHE A 64 -5.49 6.82 -4.18
CA PHE A 64 -4.23 7.20 -4.81
C PHE A 64 -4.41 7.12 -6.31
N ILE A 65 -4.13 8.19 -7.02
CA ILE A 65 -4.39 8.33 -8.46
C ILE A 65 -3.09 8.61 -9.20
N ASP A 66 -2.93 7.99 -10.37
CA ASP A 66 -1.76 8.14 -11.25
C ASP A 66 -0.43 7.71 -10.59
N THR A 67 -0.49 6.75 -9.68
CA THR A 67 0.68 6.20 -9.01
C THR A 67 1.51 5.29 -9.92
N ASP A 68 2.74 5.05 -9.51
CA ASP A 68 3.65 4.14 -10.20
C ASP A 68 4.37 3.19 -9.22
N ASP A 69 5.30 2.42 -9.78
CA ASP A 69 6.06 1.40 -9.04
C ASP A 69 7.05 1.96 -8.00
N ARG A 70 7.17 3.27 -7.88
CA ARG A 70 8.00 3.93 -6.86
C ARG A 70 7.21 4.36 -5.62
N CYS A 71 5.90 4.17 -5.62
CA CYS A 71 5.03 4.47 -4.49
C CYS A 71 5.02 3.29 -3.51
N ASP A 72 5.98 3.28 -2.58
CA ASP A 72 6.17 2.19 -1.63
C ASP A 72 5.33 2.33 -0.36
N LYS A 73 5.09 1.20 0.29
CA LYS A 73 4.47 1.09 1.61
C LYS A 73 3.06 1.68 1.70
N ILE A 74 2.34 1.72 0.60
CA ILE A 74 0.93 2.10 0.63
C ILE A 74 0.18 1.15 1.55
N GLY A 75 -0.52 1.70 2.55
CA GLY A 75 -1.29 0.91 3.51
C GLY A 75 -0.47 0.06 4.48
N ALA A 76 0.84 0.28 4.58
CA ALA A 76 1.65 -0.42 5.58
C ALA A 76 1.13 -0.13 6.99
N LYS A 77 0.97 -1.19 7.79
CA LYS A 77 0.42 -1.13 9.15
C LYS A 77 -1.02 -0.58 9.22
N LEU A 78 -1.78 -0.69 8.14
CA LEU A 78 -3.18 -0.25 8.10
C LEU A 78 -4.00 -0.93 9.20
N THR A 79 -4.79 -0.15 9.91
CA THR A 79 -5.63 -0.63 11.02
C THR A 79 -7.14 -0.51 10.75
N GLY A 80 -7.52 -0.03 9.58
CA GLY A 80 -8.93 0.12 9.17
C GLY A 80 -9.06 1.04 7.98
N GLY A 81 -10.29 1.18 7.49
CA GLY A 81 -10.59 1.99 6.31
C GLY A 81 -10.32 1.27 4.99
N GLU A 82 -10.42 2.01 3.91
CA GLU A 82 -10.23 1.48 2.56
C GLU A 82 -9.26 2.36 1.78
N ILE A 83 -8.39 1.70 1.01
CA ILE A 83 -7.45 2.35 0.10
C ILE A 83 -7.66 1.79 -1.29
N VAL A 84 -7.88 2.67 -2.26
CA VAL A 84 -7.95 2.32 -3.69
C VAL A 84 -6.77 2.98 -4.39
N VAL A 85 -6.04 2.20 -5.16
CA VAL A 85 -4.90 2.67 -5.96
C VAL A 85 -5.26 2.56 -7.44
N GLU A 86 -5.43 3.70 -8.07
CA GLU A 86 -5.69 3.80 -9.52
C GLU A 86 -4.35 4.00 -10.24
N GLY A 87 -3.67 2.90 -10.47
CA GLY A 87 -2.33 2.85 -11.03
C GLY A 87 -1.57 1.66 -10.45
N ASP A 88 -0.26 1.75 -10.45
CA ASP A 88 0.62 0.75 -9.86
C ASP A 88 1.01 1.13 -8.44
N ALA A 89 1.45 0.16 -7.68
CA ALA A 89 2.04 0.35 -6.36
C ALA A 89 3.46 -0.21 -6.34
N GLY A 90 4.28 0.32 -5.45
CA GLY A 90 5.63 -0.17 -5.24
C GLY A 90 5.69 -1.35 -4.28
N SER A 91 6.77 -1.45 -3.54
CA SER A 91 7.03 -2.55 -2.61
C SER A 91 6.33 -2.35 -1.27
N LEU A 92 6.14 -3.45 -0.53
CA LEU A 92 5.59 -3.45 0.82
C LEU A 92 4.16 -2.91 0.94
N LEU A 93 3.37 -3.05 -0.13
CA LEU A 93 1.94 -2.75 -0.11
C LEU A 93 1.26 -3.57 1.00
N GLY A 94 0.60 -2.89 1.93
CA GLY A 94 -0.10 -3.55 3.03
C GLY A 94 0.77 -4.35 3.98
N ALA A 95 2.08 -4.11 4.03
CA ALA A 95 2.97 -4.81 4.96
C ALA A 95 2.53 -4.56 6.41
N GLN A 96 2.47 -5.63 7.20
CA GLN A 96 2.03 -5.59 8.60
C GLN A 96 0.61 -5.03 8.81
N MET A 97 -0.22 -5.08 7.79
CA MET A 97 -1.62 -4.67 7.82
C MET A 97 -2.40 -5.50 8.85
N LYS A 98 -3.28 -4.87 9.59
CA LYS A 98 -4.10 -5.51 10.62
C LYS A 98 -5.58 -5.59 10.26
N ARG A 99 -6.11 -4.59 9.60
CA ARG A 99 -7.53 -4.48 9.22
C ARG A 99 -7.67 -3.56 8.01
N GLY A 100 -8.85 -3.58 7.41
CA GLY A 100 -9.19 -2.72 6.28
C GLY A 100 -9.03 -3.41 4.95
N LYS A 101 -9.12 -2.62 3.89
CA LYS A 101 -9.05 -3.12 2.51
C LYS A 101 -8.13 -2.26 1.67
N ILE A 102 -7.35 -2.91 0.82
CA ILE A 102 -6.53 -2.24 -0.19
C ILE A 102 -6.85 -2.88 -1.54
N ALA A 103 -7.20 -2.06 -2.52
CA ALA A 103 -7.43 -2.51 -3.89
C ALA A 103 -6.52 -1.74 -4.85
N VAL A 104 -5.70 -2.45 -5.60
CA VAL A 104 -4.79 -1.89 -6.62
C VAL A 104 -5.29 -2.31 -7.98
N GLN A 105 -5.54 -1.36 -8.87
CA GLN A 105 -6.00 -1.66 -10.24
C GLN A 105 -4.87 -2.17 -11.13
N GLY A 106 -3.66 -1.69 -10.94
CA GLY A 106 -2.48 -2.10 -11.67
C GLY A 106 -1.71 -3.22 -11.01
N SER A 107 -0.39 -3.14 -11.10
CA SER A 107 0.56 -4.08 -10.52
C SER A 107 1.14 -3.56 -9.21
N ALA A 108 1.72 -4.44 -8.41
CA ALA A 108 2.43 -4.07 -7.20
C ALA A 108 3.83 -4.70 -7.18
N GLY A 109 4.71 -4.16 -6.35
CA GLY A 109 6.09 -4.63 -6.25
C GLY A 109 6.25 -5.87 -5.36
N VAL A 110 7.38 -5.98 -4.70
CA VAL A 110 7.72 -7.12 -3.84
C VAL A 110 7.10 -6.99 -2.45
N SER A 111 6.95 -8.11 -1.76
CA SER A 111 6.51 -8.18 -0.36
C SER A 111 5.12 -7.59 -0.09
N VAL A 112 4.19 -7.79 -1.02
CA VAL A 112 2.77 -7.44 -0.82
C VAL A 112 2.23 -8.23 0.38
N GLY A 113 1.65 -7.52 1.34
CA GLY A 113 1.06 -8.14 2.53
C GLY A 113 2.06 -8.85 3.45
N ALA A 114 3.34 -8.47 3.40
CA ALA A 114 4.36 -9.08 4.26
C ALA A 114 3.98 -8.94 5.74
N THR A 115 3.98 -10.07 6.44
CA THR A 115 3.63 -10.18 7.87
C THR A 115 2.28 -9.53 8.23
N MET A 116 1.33 -9.46 7.29
CA MET A 116 -0.01 -8.98 7.62
C MET A 116 -0.73 -9.93 8.57
N THR A 117 -1.55 -9.39 9.44
CA THR A 117 -2.30 -10.16 10.45
C THR A 117 -3.79 -10.19 10.20
N GLY A 118 -4.31 -9.37 9.31
CA GLY A 118 -5.72 -9.32 8.95
C GLY A 118 -5.97 -8.32 7.83
N GLY A 119 -7.22 -8.21 7.39
CA GLY A 119 -7.63 -7.35 6.30
C GLY A 119 -7.57 -8.04 4.93
N GLU A 120 -7.82 -7.26 3.88
CA GLU A 120 -7.86 -7.75 2.51
C GLU A 120 -7.01 -6.89 1.58
N ILE A 121 -6.24 -7.54 0.71
CA ILE A 121 -5.49 -6.89 -0.36
C ILE A 121 -5.89 -7.53 -1.69
N SER A 122 -6.24 -6.70 -2.67
CA SER A 122 -6.57 -7.13 -4.02
C SER A 122 -5.67 -6.37 -5.00
N VAL A 123 -4.97 -7.10 -5.86
CA VAL A 123 -4.13 -6.52 -6.92
C VAL A 123 -4.64 -7.04 -8.26
N GLY A 124 -4.96 -6.12 -9.17
CA GLY A 124 -5.59 -6.46 -10.45
C GLY A 124 -4.66 -7.14 -11.45
N ARG A 125 -3.38 -6.86 -11.40
CA ARG A 125 -2.37 -7.40 -12.33
C ARG A 125 -1.31 -8.19 -11.59
N ASP A 126 -0.04 -7.98 -11.92
CA ASP A 126 1.07 -8.77 -11.44
C ASP A 126 1.66 -8.21 -10.15
N VAL A 127 2.32 -9.08 -9.40
CA VAL A 127 3.08 -8.71 -8.21
C VAL A 127 4.49 -9.31 -8.27
N GLY A 128 5.39 -8.72 -7.50
CA GLY A 128 6.75 -9.23 -7.39
C GLY A 128 6.86 -10.41 -6.42
N ASP A 129 8.08 -10.64 -5.92
CA ASP A 129 8.40 -11.74 -5.04
C ASP A 129 7.83 -11.57 -3.62
N ARG A 130 7.70 -12.68 -2.90
CA ARG A 130 7.40 -12.74 -1.46
C ARG A 130 6.04 -12.18 -1.04
N VAL A 131 5.02 -12.41 -1.84
CA VAL A 131 3.64 -12.11 -1.44
C VAL A 131 3.30 -12.87 -0.16
N GLY A 132 2.80 -12.17 0.86
CA GLY A 132 2.51 -12.76 2.16
C GLY A 132 3.74 -13.26 2.92
N GLY A 133 4.93 -12.85 2.49
CA GLY A 133 6.19 -13.25 3.08
C GLY A 133 6.54 -12.50 4.37
N VAL A 134 7.82 -12.55 4.73
CA VAL A 134 8.33 -11.98 5.99
C VAL A 134 8.71 -10.52 5.81
N ALA A 135 8.15 -9.64 6.63
CA ALA A 135 8.57 -8.24 6.67
C ALA A 135 9.93 -8.09 7.38
N PHE A 136 10.63 -7.01 7.07
CA PHE A 136 11.92 -6.73 7.68
C PHE A 136 11.82 -6.68 9.22
N GLY A 137 12.70 -7.42 9.89
CA GLY A 137 12.72 -7.50 11.35
C GLY A 137 11.74 -8.51 11.95
N GLU A 138 10.93 -9.16 11.12
CA GLU A 138 9.96 -10.16 11.54
C GLU A 138 10.48 -11.59 11.35
N THR A 139 9.87 -12.54 12.06
CA THR A 139 10.26 -13.97 11.99
C THR A 139 9.36 -14.77 11.04
N PHE A 140 8.09 -14.39 10.96
CA PHE A 140 7.07 -15.11 10.20
C PHE A 140 6.47 -14.22 9.12
N GLY A 141 5.96 -14.87 8.07
CA GLY A 141 5.17 -14.23 7.04
C GLY A 141 3.76 -13.89 7.51
N MET A 142 2.83 -13.92 6.60
CA MET A 142 1.43 -13.62 6.84
C MET A 142 0.85 -14.46 7.98
N LYS A 143 0.18 -13.82 8.91
CA LYS A 143 -0.44 -14.46 10.09
C LYS A 143 -1.97 -14.43 10.04
N GLY A 144 -2.56 -13.84 9.04
CA GLY A 144 -4.01 -13.71 8.85
C GLY A 144 -4.32 -12.81 7.68
N GLY A 145 -5.58 -12.76 7.28
CA GLY A 145 -6.05 -11.92 6.20
C GLY A 145 -6.15 -12.65 4.86
N PHE A 146 -6.43 -11.88 3.81
CA PHE A 146 -6.66 -12.39 2.46
C PHE A 146 -5.93 -11.53 1.44
N ILE A 147 -5.20 -12.17 0.53
CA ILE A 147 -4.54 -11.51 -0.60
C ILE A 147 -5.01 -12.18 -1.89
N SER A 148 -5.50 -11.38 -2.83
CA SER A 148 -5.93 -11.83 -4.16
C SER A 148 -5.13 -11.12 -5.23
N ILE A 149 -4.49 -11.89 -6.11
CA ILE A 149 -3.67 -11.40 -7.22
C ILE A 149 -4.33 -11.83 -8.52
N GLY A 150 -4.68 -10.88 -9.38
CA GLY A 150 -5.33 -11.16 -10.67
C GLY A 150 -4.39 -11.71 -11.73
N GLY A 151 -3.13 -11.30 -11.72
CA GLY A 151 -2.10 -11.74 -12.66
C GLY A 151 -1.14 -12.74 -12.05
N ASP A 152 0.14 -12.58 -12.38
CA ASP A 152 1.21 -13.46 -11.93
C ASP A 152 1.87 -12.95 -10.64
N ALA A 153 2.42 -13.86 -9.85
CA ALA A 153 3.25 -13.55 -8.70
C ALA A 153 4.68 -14.06 -8.94
N GLY A 154 5.64 -13.38 -8.31
CA GLY A 154 7.03 -13.80 -8.36
C GLY A 154 7.32 -14.99 -7.45
N ALA A 155 8.57 -15.17 -7.08
CA ALA A 155 9.03 -16.28 -6.24
C ALA A 155 8.65 -16.12 -4.77
N HIS A 156 8.66 -17.23 -4.02
CA HIS A 156 8.47 -17.26 -2.57
C HIS A 156 7.13 -16.75 -2.07
N VAL A 157 6.04 -17.01 -2.81
CA VAL A 157 4.67 -16.72 -2.36
C VAL A 157 4.39 -17.49 -1.07
N GLY A 158 3.92 -16.79 -0.05
CA GLY A 158 3.57 -17.39 1.24
C GLY A 158 4.76 -17.88 2.06
N GLU A 159 5.95 -17.32 1.84
CA GLU A 159 7.14 -17.68 2.62
C GLU A 159 6.90 -17.51 4.12
N ARG A 160 7.04 -18.61 4.87
CA ARG A 160 6.78 -18.67 6.32
C ARG A 160 5.38 -18.21 6.74
N LEU A 161 4.41 -18.37 5.84
CA LEU A 161 3.02 -18.09 6.12
C LEU A 161 2.51 -18.96 7.27
N ARG A 162 1.85 -18.37 8.23
CA ARG A 162 1.24 -19.04 9.38
C ARG A 162 -0.26 -19.25 9.23
N ARG A 163 -0.96 -18.18 8.86
CA ARG A 163 -2.42 -18.18 8.66
C ARG A 163 -2.76 -17.19 7.56
N GLY A 164 -3.93 -17.36 7.01
CA GLY A 164 -4.43 -16.50 5.95
C GLY A 164 -4.49 -17.23 4.63
N LEU A 165 -4.90 -16.51 3.60
CA LEU A 165 -5.09 -17.06 2.27
C LEU A 165 -4.48 -16.13 1.22
N VAL A 166 -3.69 -16.70 0.33
CA VAL A 166 -3.18 -16.01 -0.86
C VAL A 166 -3.71 -16.75 -2.09
N VAL A 167 -4.40 -16.02 -2.97
CA VAL A 167 -4.92 -16.56 -4.24
C VAL A 167 -4.23 -15.83 -5.38
N VAL A 168 -3.63 -16.58 -6.29
CA VAL A 168 -2.97 -16.06 -7.48
C VAL A 168 -3.72 -16.56 -8.71
N GLY A 169 -4.22 -15.62 -9.53
CA GLY A 169 -4.99 -15.96 -10.73
C GLY A 169 -4.13 -16.50 -11.87
N GLY A 170 -2.88 -16.04 -11.97
CA GLY A 170 -1.91 -16.47 -12.96
C GLY A 170 -0.91 -17.48 -12.43
N LYS A 171 0.36 -17.28 -12.76
CA LYS A 171 1.49 -18.14 -12.34
C LYS A 171 2.11 -17.63 -11.04
N ALA A 172 2.66 -18.55 -10.24
CA ALA A 172 3.39 -18.24 -9.02
C ALA A 172 4.62 -19.13 -8.88
#